data_8ed17bc25932fb359648a9b4171e9c17
#
_entry.id   8ed17bc25932fb359648a9b4171e9c17
#
_cell.length_a   1.000
_cell.length_b   1.000
_cell.length_c   1.000
_cell.angle_alpha   90.00
_cell.angle_beta   90.00
_cell.angle_gamma   90.00
#
_symmetry.space_group_name_H-M   'P 1'
#
loop_
_entity.id
_entity.type
_entity.pdbx_description
1 polymer ?
#
loop_
_entity_poly.entity_id
_entity_poly.type
_entity_poly.pdbx_seq_one_letter_code
_entity_poly.pdbx_strand_id
1 'polypeptide(L)'
;MSNTEDNLLSQRFRGYYPVVIDVETAGFNSQTDALLEIAAVTLKMDDNGWLQIDQTFHYHVAPFEGANLEPAALEFNGITEPFSALRGAVDEKEALSEIFKGVRKGQKAAGCNRSIIVAHNATFDQSFVNAACERAKIKRVPFHPFASFDTASLAGLALGQTVLAKACRAAQIPFDNKEAHSALYDTLRTAELFCFIVNRWKQLGGWPLVAEQPQTPSETTSEQ
;
A
#
# COMPACT_ATOMS: atom_id res chain seq x y z
N MET A 1 -32.82 8.59 -5.81
CA MET A 1 -31.60 9.26 -6.30
C MET A 1 -30.75 9.51 -5.06
N SER A 2 -29.84 8.58 -4.74
CA SER A 2 -28.93 8.73 -3.61
C SER A 2 -27.92 9.80 -3.96
N ASN A 3 -27.90 10.89 -3.20
CA ASN A 3 -26.78 11.81 -3.18
C ASN A 3 -25.51 10.98 -2.94
N THR A 4 -24.67 10.85 -3.93
CA THR A 4 -23.29 10.51 -3.73
C THR A 4 -22.67 11.73 -3.06
N GLU A 5 -22.78 11.81 -1.71
CA GLU A 5 -21.87 12.65 -0.95
C GLU A 5 -20.47 12.24 -1.39
N ASP A 6 -19.73 13.19 -1.95
CA ASP A 6 -18.40 12.97 -2.51
C ASP A 6 -17.53 12.38 -1.40
N ASN A 7 -17.23 11.07 -1.49
CA ASN A 7 -16.40 10.39 -0.52
C ASN A 7 -15.02 11.08 -0.48
N LEU A 8 -14.63 11.58 0.69
CA LEU A 8 -13.40 12.35 0.85
C LEU A 8 -12.15 11.59 0.37
N LEU A 9 -12.16 10.25 0.45
CA LEU A 9 -11.06 9.43 -0.05
C LEU A 9 -10.91 9.56 -1.58
N SER A 10 -12.01 9.60 -2.33
CA SER A 10 -11.95 9.77 -3.79
C SER A 10 -11.39 11.14 -4.19
N GLN A 11 -11.62 12.16 -3.40
CA GLN A 11 -11.08 13.50 -3.64
C GLN A 11 -9.59 13.57 -3.25
N ARG A 12 -9.19 12.87 -2.18
CA ARG A 12 -7.85 12.97 -1.60
C ARG A 12 -6.73 12.54 -2.54
N PHE A 13 -6.96 11.51 -3.36
CA PHE A 13 -5.95 10.91 -4.24
C PHE A 13 -6.39 10.91 -5.72
N ARG A 14 -7.12 11.92 -6.15
CA ARG A 14 -7.57 12.05 -7.54
C ARG A 14 -8.41 10.86 -8.02
N GLY A 15 -9.27 10.33 -7.18
CA GLY A 15 -10.09 9.15 -7.49
C GLY A 15 -9.33 7.82 -7.42
N TYR A 16 -8.11 7.81 -6.90
CA TYR A 16 -7.37 6.58 -6.63
C TYR A 16 -7.68 6.03 -5.24
N TYR A 17 -7.86 4.71 -5.18
CA TYR A 17 -8.05 3.96 -3.95
C TYR A 17 -6.72 3.35 -3.50
N PRO A 18 -6.09 3.84 -2.42
CA PRO A 18 -4.82 3.32 -1.95
C PRO A 18 -5.02 1.96 -1.28
N VAL A 19 -4.17 1.01 -1.62
CA VAL A 19 -4.11 -0.32 -1.03
C VAL A 19 -2.67 -0.62 -0.67
N VAL A 20 -2.41 -0.86 0.60
CA VAL A 20 -1.06 -1.18 1.07
C VAL A 20 -0.79 -2.66 0.80
N ILE A 21 0.34 -2.97 0.21
CA ILE A 21 0.76 -4.34 -0.14
C ILE A 21 2.20 -4.52 0.30
N ASP A 22 2.49 -5.72 0.79
CA ASP A 22 3.82 -6.22 1.04
C ASP A 22 3.91 -7.68 0.65
N VAL A 23 5.07 -8.13 0.16
CA VAL A 23 5.30 -9.49 -0.31
C VAL A 23 6.59 -10.07 0.26
N GLU A 24 6.53 -11.37 0.63
CA GLU A 24 7.72 -12.17 0.89
C GLU A 24 8.01 -13.06 -0.31
N THR A 25 9.27 -13.13 -0.70
CA THR A 25 9.67 -13.76 -1.97
C THR A 25 10.89 -14.65 -1.80
N ALA A 26 11.08 -15.57 -2.73
CA ALA A 26 12.23 -16.47 -2.77
C ALA A 26 13.47 -15.86 -3.48
N GLY A 27 13.49 -14.54 -3.66
CA GLY A 27 14.58 -13.83 -4.31
C GLY A 27 14.15 -12.46 -4.82
N PHE A 28 14.95 -11.83 -5.68
CA PHE A 28 14.73 -10.46 -6.14
C PHE A 28 14.16 -10.34 -7.56
N ASN A 29 14.16 -11.43 -8.33
CA ASN A 29 13.68 -11.42 -9.70
C ASN A 29 12.23 -11.91 -9.79
N SER A 30 11.30 -11.00 -9.95
CA SER A 30 9.86 -11.31 -10.00
C SER A 30 9.43 -12.25 -11.14
N GLN A 31 10.27 -12.39 -12.18
CA GLN A 31 9.98 -13.29 -13.31
C GLN A 31 10.33 -14.75 -13.02
N THR A 32 11.32 -14.99 -12.18
CA THR A 32 11.85 -16.34 -11.91
C THR A 32 11.66 -16.79 -10.47
N ASP A 33 11.63 -15.88 -9.52
CA ASP A 33 11.62 -16.21 -8.10
C ASP A 33 10.18 -16.28 -7.58
N ALA A 34 9.94 -17.21 -6.65
CA ALA A 34 8.60 -17.44 -6.14
C ALA A 34 8.10 -16.25 -5.28
N LEU A 35 6.83 -15.88 -5.47
CA LEU A 35 6.05 -15.18 -4.48
C LEU A 35 5.63 -16.19 -3.40
N LEU A 36 5.98 -15.95 -2.14
CA LEU A 36 5.76 -16.89 -1.04
C LEU A 36 4.70 -16.44 -0.05
N GLU A 37 4.56 -15.14 0.13
CA GLU A 37 3.55 -14.55 1.00
C GLU A 37 3.11 -13.22 0.42
N ILE A 38 1.83 -12.89 0.56
CA ILE A 38 1.29 -11.60 0.19
C ILE A 38 0.28 -11.13 1.23
N ALA A 39 0.42 -9.89 1.66
CA ALA A 39 -0.59 -9.22 2.44
C ALA A 39 -1.06 -7.94 1.77
N ALA A 40 -2.32 -7.59 1.99
CA ALA A 40 -2.91 -6.36 1.49
C ALA A 40 -3.81 -5.74 2.55
N VAL A 41 -3.71 -4.42 2.72
CA VAL A 41 -4.54 -3.65 3.64
C VAL A 41 -5.25 -2.56 2.85
N THR A 42 -6.59 -2.57 2.90
CA THR A 42 -7.38 -1.47 2.35
C THR A 42 -7.53 -0.35 3.36
N LEU A 43 -7.75 0.84 2.86
CA LEU A 43 -7.86 2.04 3.67
C LEU A 43 -9.23 2.68 3.49
N LYS A 44 -9.71 3.37 4.51
CA LYS A 44 -10.91 4.20 4.49
C LYS A 44 -10.61 5.59 5.04
N MET A 45 -11.44 6.54 4.71
CA MET A 45 -11.39 7.89 5.26
C MET A 45 -12.68 8.17 6.00
N ASP A 46 -12.58 8.71 7.20
CA ASP A 46 -13.76 9.13 7.97
C ASP A 46 -14.33 10.46 7.44
N ASP A 47 -15.48 10.86 8.00
CA ASP A 47 -16.20 12.09 7.60
C ASP A 47 -15.40 13.37 7.89
N ASN A 48 -14.38 13.28 8.74
CA ASN A 48 -13.46 14.38 9.03
C ASN A 48 -12.21 14.36 8.14
N GLY A 49 -12.09 13.38 7.23
CA GLY A 49 -10.97 13.25 6.30
C GLY A 49 -9.71 12.64 6.92
N TRP A 50 -9.84 11.85 8.00
CA TRP A 50 -8.73 11.08 8.56
C TRP A 50 -8.66 9.70 7.93
N LEU A 51 -7.48 9.38 7.41
CA LEU A 51 -7.21 8.08 6.78
C LEU A 51 -6.98 7.01 7.85
N GLN A 52 -7.59 5.84 7.68
CA GLN A 52 -7.58 4.74 8.63
C GLN A 52 -7.46 3.39 7.89
N ILE A 53 -6.95 2.38 8.59
CA ILE A 53 -6.99 0.98 8.14
C ILE A 53 -8.44 0.49 8.11
N ASP A 54 -8.79 -0.30 7.09
CA ASP A 54 -10.14 -0.88 6.93
C ASP A 54 -10.09 -2.42 6.98
N GLN A 55 -9.71 -3.10 5.90
CA GLN A 55 -9.69 -4.56 5.82
C GLN A 55 -8.27 -5.06 5.57
N THR A 56 -7.98 -6.25 6.11
CA THR A 56 -6.69 -6.93 5.93
C THR A 56 -6.91 -8.26 5.22
N PHE A 57 -6.06 -8.55 4.26
CA PHE A 57 -5.98 -9.83 3.52
C PHE A 57 -4.57 -10.36 3.68
N HIS A 58 -4.44 -11.67 3.86
CA HIS A 58 -3.15 -12.32 4.02
C HIS A 58 -3.20 -13.74 3.46
N TYR A 59 -2.23 -14.10 2.64
CA TYR A 59 -2.12 -15.42 2.02
C TYR A 59 -0.67 -15.88 1.98
N HIS A 60 -0.45 -17.12 2.42
CA HIS A 60 0.74 -17.85 2.01
C HIS A 60 0.53 -18.35 0.59
N VAL A 61 1.56 -18.23 -0.25
CA VAL A 61 1.50 -18.59 -1.66
C VAL A 61 2.43 -19.75 -1.92
N ALA A 62 1.93 -20.75 -2.65
CA ALA A 62 2.73 -21.87 -3.10
C ALA A 62 3.64 -21.44 -4.26
N PRO A 63 4.92 -21.83 -4.26
CA PRO A 63 5.80 -21.58 -5.41
C PRO A 63 5.18 -22.11 -6.70
N PHE A 64 5.23 -21.31 -7.76
CA PHE A 64 4.80 -21.76 -9.09
C PHE A 64 5.77 -22.80 -9.67
N GLU A 65 5.32 -23.61 -10.63
CA GLU A 65 6.13 -24.65 -11.24
C GLU A 65 7.37 -24.05 -11.92
N GLY A 66 8.56 -24.56 -11.57
CA GLY A 66 9.84 -24.08 -12.07
C GLY A 66 10.35 -22.79 -11.42
N ALA A 67 9.70 -22.32 -10.35
CA ALA A 67 10.16 -21.16 -9.61
C ALA A 67 11.55 -21.37 -9.01
N ASN A 68 12.38 -20.35 -9.05
CA ASN A 68 13.61 -20.28 -8.29
C ASN A 68 13.33 -20.02 -6.82
N LEU A 69 14.07 -20.71 -5.95
CA LEU A 69 14.00 -20.61 -4.49
C LEU A 69 15.41 -20.35 -3.98
N GLU A 70 15.77 -19.06 -3.83
CA GLU A 70 17.07 -18.65 -3.34
C GLU A 70 17.22 -18.95 -1.84
N PRO A 71 18.15 -19.83 -1.42
CA PRO A 71 18.25 -20.22 -0.02
C PRO A 71 18.42 -19.05 0.95
N ALA A 72 19.21 -18.04 0.55
CA ALA A 72 19.43 -16.86 1.38
C ALA A 72 18.16 -16.02 1.60
N ALA A 73 17.27 -15.96 0.60
CA ALA A 73 15.98 -15.27 0.72
C ALA A 73 15.02 -16.05 1.63
N LEU A 74 14.99 -17.38 1.49
CA LEU A 74 14.17 -18.25 2.35
C LEU A 74 14.59 -18.18 3.82
N GLU A 75 15.90 -18.13 4.08
CA GLU A 75 16.44 -17.96 5.43
C GLU A 75 16.10 -16.57 5.98
N PHE A 76 16.22 -15.53 5.17
CA PHE A 76 15.98 -14.15 5.56
C PHE A 76 14.52 -13.90 5.99
N ASN A 77 13.54 -14.44 5.27
CA ASN A 77 12.13 -14.31 5.61
C ASN A 77 11.58 -15.45 6.49
N GLY A 78 12.44 -16.40 6.90
CA GLY A 78 12.07 -17.53 7.77
C GLY A 78 11.19 -18.60 7.10
N ILE A 79 10.98 -18.53 5.78
CA ILE A 79 10.16 -19.51 5.02
C ILE A 79 11.07 -20.63 4.50
N THR A 80 11.66 -21.41 5.39
CA THR A 80 12.65 -22.45 5.03
C THR A 80 12.04 -23.66 4.33
N GLU A 81 10.72 -23.91 4.51
CA GLU A 81 10.00 -25.02 3.91
C GLU A 81 8.81 -24.51 3.06
N PRO A 82 9.05 -23.91 1.87
CA PRO A 82 8.01 -23.24 1.09
C PRO A 82 6.90 -24.17 0.59
N PHE A 83 7.17 -25.48 0.47
CA PHE A 83 6.20 -26.51 0.07
C PHE A 83 5.50 -27.20 1.25
N SER A 84 5.78 -26.80 2.49
CA SER A 84 5.14 -27.41 3.67
C SER A 84 3.62 -27.24 3.64
N ALA A 85 2.89 -28.35 3.79
CA ALA A 85 1.42 -28.32 3.89
C ALA A 85 0.94 -27.52 5.11
N LEU A 86 1.78 -27.37 6.14
CA LEU A 86 1.44 -26.62 7.36
C LEU A 86 1.27 -25.11 7.08
N ARG A 87 1.81 -24.59 5.98
CA ARG A 87 1.62 -23.19 5.59
C ARG A 87 0.20 -22.90 5.11
N GLY A 88 -0.57 -23.93 4.69
CA GLY A 88 -1.88 -23.71 4.08
C GLY A 88 -1.81 -22.81 2.84
N ALA A 89 -0.69 -22.89 2.12
CA ALA A 89 -0.44 -22.04 0.95
C ALA A 89 -1.41 -22.35 -0.19
N VAL A 90 -1.92 -21.28 -0.81
CA VAL A 90 -2.77 -21.35 -2.00
C VAL A 90 -1.96 -20.96 -3.25
N ASP A 91 -2.49 -21.18 -4.44
CA ASP A 91 -1.84 -20.73 -5.65
C ASP A 91 -1.94 -19.18 -5.84
N GLU A 92 -1.07 -18.63 -6.69
CA GLU A 92 -1.05 -17.18 -6.98
C GLU A 92 -2.41 -16.64 -7.46
N LYS A 93 -3.14 -17.44 -8.24
CA LYS A 93 -4.43 -17.04 -8.79
C LYS A 93 -5.51 -16.92 -7.71
N GLU A 94 -5.55 -17.85 -6.79
CA GLU A 94 -6.49 -17.84 -5.67
C GLU A 94 -6.20 -16.65 -4.75
N ALA A 95 -4.95 -16.49 -4.28
CA ALA A 95 -4.54 -15.39 -3.42
C ALA A 95 -4.88 -14.02 -4.04
N LEU A 96 -4.43 -13.78 -5.27
CA LEU A 96 -4.66 -12.51 -5.95
C LEU A 96 -6.14 -12.28 -6.27
N SER A 97 -6.91 -13.31 -6.63
CA SER A 97 -8.33 -13.16 -6.96
C SER A 97 -9.14 -12.71 -5.74
N GLU A 98 -8.89 -13.27 -4.57
CA GLU A 98 -9.59 -12.91 -3.34
C GLU A 98 -9.17 -11.51 -2.84
N ILE A 99 -7.88 -11.18 -2.88
CA ILE A 99 -7.41 -9.82 -2.61
C ILE A 99 -8.09 -8.81 -3.55
N PHE A 100 -8.07 -9.06 -4.86
CA PHE A 100 -8.63 -8.14 -5.86
C PHE A 100 -10.14 -7.99 -5.76
N LYS A 101 -10.85 -9.01 -5.31
CA LYS A 101 -12.28 -8.95 -5.00
C LYS A 101 -12.55 -7.98 -3.85
N GLY A 102 -11.79 -8.11 -2.76
CA GLY A 102 -11.88 -7.18 -1.62
C GLY A 102 -11.53 -5.73 -2.02
N VAL A 103 -10.43 -5.57 -2.73
CA VAL A 103 -9.97 -4.27 -3.25
C VAL A 103 -11.04 -3.59 -4.11
N ARG A 104 -11.65 -4.31 -5.07
CA ARG A 104 -12.71 -3.74 -5.93
C ARG A 104 -13.96 -3.35 -5.13
N LYS A 105 -14.29 -4.13 -4.09
CA LYS A 105 -15.41 -3.80 -3.20
C LYS A 105 -15.13 -2.49 -2.46
N GLY A 106 -13.95 -2.35 -1.85
CA GLY A 106 -13.54 -1.12 -1.17
C GLY A 106 -13.44 0.08 -2.12
N GLN A 107 -12.82 -0.09 -3.28
CA GLN A 107 -12.70 0.92 -4.32
C GLN A 107 -14.08 1.47 -4.74
N LYS A 108 -15.05 0.57 -4.97
CA LYS A 108 -16.42 0.96 -5.33
C LYS A 108 -17.14 1.69 -4.19
N ALA A 109 -17.00 1.20 -2.96
CA ALA A 109 -17.59 1.82 -1.78
C ALA A 109 -17.02 3.22 -1.51
N ALA A 110 -15.73 3.42 -1.79
CA ALA A 110 -15.04 4.71 -1.67
C ALA A 110 -15.32 5.67 -2.85
N GLY A 111 -16.08 5.29 -3.86
CA GLY A 111 -16.33 6.12 -5.05
C GLY A 111 -15.09 6.35 -5.92
N CYS A 112 -14.06 5.50 -5.78
CA CYS A 112 -12.81 5.64 -6.51
C CYS A 112 -12.86 4.95 -7.88
N ASN A 113 -12.10 5.48 -8.84
CA ASN A 113 -12.09 4.99 -10.22
C ASN A 113 -11.09 3.85 -10.45
N ARG A 114 -10.01 3.82 -9.69
CA ARG A 114 -8.90 2.88 -9.82
C ARG A 114 -8.19 2.71 -8.48
N SER A 115 -7.59 1.54 -8.25
CA SER A 115 -6.72 1.33 -7.10
C SER A 115 -5.27 1.66 -7.44
N ILE A 116 -4.52 2.02 -6.41
CA ILE A 116 -3.08 2.28 -6.49
C ILE A 116 -2.36 1.52 -5.38
N ILE A 117 -1.24 0.90 -5.70
CA ILE A 117 -0.41 0.21 -4.70
C ILE A 117 0.29 1.24 -3.82
N VAL A 118 0.29 0.98 -2.53
CA VAL A 118 1.14 1.63 -1.52
C VAL A 118 2.05 0.57 -0.97
N ALA A 119 3.37 0.77 -0.98
CA ALA A 119 4.32 -0.19 -0.41
C ALA A 119 5.62 0.52 0.03
N HIS A 120 6.45 -0.16 0.79
CA HIS A 120 7.76 0.36 1.20
C HIS A 120 8.84 -0.12 0.23
N ASN A 121 9.34 0.74 -0.65
CA ASN A 121 10.05 0.43 -1.88
C ASN A 121 9.14 -0.22 -2.95
N ALA A 122 8.04 0.43 -3.23
CA ALA A 122 6.86 -0.08 -3.94
C ALA A 122 7.13 -0.74 -5.31
N THR A 123 8.21 -0.41 -5.98
CA THR A 123 8.61 -1.04 -7.25
C THR A 123 8.83 -2.54 -7.09
N PHE A 124 9.36 -2.97 -5.95
CA PHE A 124 9.60 -4.37 -5.66
C PHE A 124 8.29 -5.16 -5.59
N ASP A 125 7.40 -4.78 -4.68
CA ASP A 125 6.10 -5.45 -4.48
C ASP A 125 5.25 -5.43 -5.74
N GLN A 126 5.19 -4.27 -6.41
CA GLN A 126 4.44 -4.11 -7.65
C GLN A 126 4.96 -5.04 -8.75
N SER A 127 6.27 -5.26 -8.83
CA SER A 127 6.87 -6.16 -9.83
C SER A 127 6.44 -7.61 -9.63
N PHE A 128 6.42 -8.09 -8.37
CA PHE A 128 5.97 -9.45 -8.04
C PHE A 128 4.47 -9.62 -8.24
N VAL A 129 3.66 -8.65 -7.83
CA VAL A 129 2.20 -8.68 -8.07
C VAL A 129 1.91 -8.73 -9.58
N ASN A 130 2.60 -7.94 -10.39
CA ASN A 130 2.41 -7.94 -11.85
C ASN A 130 2.83 -9.27 -12.47
N ALA A 131 4.01 -9.81 -12.12
CA ALA A 131 4.49 -11.08 -12.63
C ALA A 131 3.56 -12.25 -12.24
N ALA A 132 3.08 -12.29 -11.00
CA ALA A 132 2.10 -13.27 -10.54
C ALA A 132 0.75 -13.14 -11.29
N CYS A 133 0.30 -11.92 -11.59
CA CYS A 133 -0.89 -11.69 -12.44
C CYS A 133 -0.70 -12.25 -13.85
N GLU A 134 0.48 -12.07 -14.44
CA GLU A 134 0.81 -12.59 -15.78
C GLU A 134 0.80 -14.13 -15.79
N ARG A 135 1.49 -14.77 -14.85
CA ARG A 135 1.51 -16.24 -14.68
C ARG A 135 0.10 -16.80 -14.46
N ALA A 136 -0.66 -16.16 -13.57
CA ALA A 136 -2.04 -16.55 -13.27
C ALA A 136 -3.05 -16.18 -14.37
N LYS A 137 -2.63 -15.48 -15.43
CA LYS A 137 -3.48 -14.99 -16.54
C LYS A 137 -4.64 -14.11 -16.08
N ILE A 138 -4.43 -13.29 -15.04
CA ILE A 138 -5.42 -12.36 -14.51
C ILE A 138 -5.45 -11.10 -15.37
N LYS A 139 -6.47 -10.96 -16.21
CA LYS A 139 -6.59 -9.83 -17.16
C LYS A 139 -7.08 -8.53 -16.54
N ARG A 140 -7.85 -8.61 -15.45
CA ARG A 140 -8.47 -7.45 -14.79
C ARG A 140 -7.77 -7.16 -13.47
N VAL A 141 -6.62 -6.48 -13.54
CA VAL A 141 -5.89 -6.00 -12.38
C VAL A 141 -6.51 -4.69 -11.90
N PRO A 142 -6.86 -4.52 -10.61
CA PRO A 142 -7.49 -3.29 -10.12
C PRO A 142 -6.50 -2.12 -10.03
N PHE A 143 -5.21 -2.39 -9.96
CA PHE A 143 -4.17 -1.41 -9.73
C PHE A 143 -3.78 -0.63 -10.99
N HIS A 144 -3.27 0.56 -10.75
CA HIS A 144 -2.63 1.34 -11.80
C HIS A 144 -1.35 0.61 -12.26
N PRO A 145 -1.08 0.53 -13.59
CA PRO A 145 -0.02 -0.34 -14.10
C PRO A 145 1.40 0.09 -13.71
N PHE A 146 1.63 1.36 -13.42
CA PHE A 146 2.97 1.91 -13.13
C PHE A 146 2.99 3.02 -12.06
N ALA A 147 1.85 3.50 -11.58
CA ALA A 147 1.82 4.48 -10.50
C ALA A 147 1.64 3.77 -9.14
N SER A 148 2.41 4.19 -8.16
CA SER A 148 2.33 3.72 -6.77
C SER A 148 2.64 4.86 -5.79
N PHE A 149 2.28 4.68 -4.53
CA PHE A 149 2.79 5.49 -3.43
C PHE A 149 3.89 4.71 -2.73
N ASP A 150 5.10 5.23 -2.78
CA ASP A 150 6.26 4.63 -2.12
C ASP A 150 6.44 5.26 -0.74
N THR A 151 6.23 4.48 0.32
CA THR A 151 6.33 4.96 1.69
C THR A 151 7.77 5.19 2.14
N ALA A 152 8.79 4.59 1.50
CA ALA A 152 10.17 4.92 1.76
C ALA A 152 10.48 6.36 1.31
N SER A 153 10.01 6.75 0.13
CA SER A 153 10.13 8.11 -0.38
C SER A 153 9.34 9.11 0.46
N LEU A 154 8.09 8.79 0.82
CA LEU A 154 7.24 9.64 1.65
C LEU A 154 7.80 9.82 3.07
N ALA A 155 8.31 8.75 3.68
CA ALA A 155 8.94 8.81 5.00
C ALA A 155 10.29 9.53 4.95
N GLY A 156 11.04 9.36 3.87
CA GLY A 156 12.25 10.14 3.61
C GLY A 156 11.98 11.64 3.64
N LEU A 157 10.92 12.08 2.96
CA LEU A 157 10.48 13.48 2.94
C LEU A 157 9.93 13.95 4.31
N ALA A 158 9.03 13.17 4.92
CA ALA A 158 8.29 13.60 6.10
C ALA A 158 9.04 13.41 7.42
N LEU A 159 9.95 12.43 7.51
CA LEU A 159 10.57 11.96 8.74
C LEU A 159 12.11 11.85 8.65
N GLY A 160 12.70 12.05 7.47
CA GLY A 160 14.13 11.85 7.24
C GLY A 160 14.57 10.39 7.34
N GLN A 161 13.66 9.42 7.15
CA GLN A 161 13.93 7.99 7.30
C GLN A 161 13.39 7.21 6.10
N THR A 162 14.19 6.28 5.58
CA THR A 162 13.83 5.45 4.40
C THR A 162 13.76 3.95 4.70
N VAL A 163 14.07 3.54 5.92
CA VAL A 163 13.97 2.15 6.40
C VAL A 163 12.71 2.02 7.24
N LEU A 164 11.82 1.06 6.94
CA LEU A 164 10.51 0.91 7.57
C LEU A 164 10.56 0.96 9.10
N ALA A 165 11.41 0.14 9.73
CA ALA A 165 11.55 0.11 11.18
C ALA A 165 11.98 1.47 11.76
N LYS A 166 12.86 2.22 11.08
CA LYS A 166 13.32 3.54 11.53
C LYS A 166 12.24 4.60 11.32
N ALA A 167 11.51 4.53 10.21
CA ALA A 167 10.38 5.42 9.90
C ALA A 167 9.24 5.22 10.90
N CYS A 168 8.89 3.97 11.23
CA CYS A 168 7.89 3.66 12.26
C CYS A 168 8.30 4.22 13.63
N ARG A 169 9.56 4.03 14.05
CA ARG A 169 10.05 4.60 15.31
C ARG A 169 9.99 6.14 15.33
N ALA A 170 10.35 6.79 14.22
CA ALA A 170 10.27 8.25 14.09
C ALA A 170 8.82 8.75 14.14
N ALA A 171 7.87 7.97 13.64
CA ALA A 171 6.42 8.21 13.71
C ALA A 171 5.79 7.77 15.04
N GLN A 172 6.57 7.21 15.98
CA GLN A 172 6.09 6.62 17.25
C GLN A 172 5.12 5.43 17.04
N ILE A 173 5.27 4.73 15.92
CA ILE A 173 4.56 3.49 15.62
C ILE A 173 5.37 2.33 16.21
N PRO A 174 4.77 1.47 17.06
CA PRO A 174 5.47 0.30 17.63
C PRO A 174 5.99 -0.61 16.51
N PHE A 175 7.24 -1.01 16.58
CA PHE A 175 7.87 -1.91 15.63
C PHE A 175 8.71 -2.97 16.36
N ASP A 176 8.31 -4.23 16.22
CA ASP A 176 9.05 -5.38 16.74
C ASP A 176 9.90 -6.01 15.63
N ASN A 177 11.22 -5.99 15.78
CA ASN A 177 12.12 -6.57 14.78
C ASN A 177 12.02 -8.11 14.70
N LYS A 178 11.36 -8.77 15.65
CA LYS A 178 11.17 -10.23 15.61
C LYS A 178 9.99 -10.63 14.70
N GLU A 179 9.05 -9.73 14.54
CA GLU A 179 7.88 -9.92 13.66
C GLU A 179 8.15 -9.41 12.23
N ALA A 180 9.24 -8.65 12.04
CA ALA A 180 9.66 -8.16 10.74
C ALA A 180 9.94 -9.33 9.78
N HIS A 181 9.76 -9.07 8.47
CA HIS A 181 9.85 -10.06 7.39
C HIS A 181 8.69 -11.09 7.41
N SER A 182 7.53 -10.65 7.89
CA SER A 182 6.23 -11.26 7.63
C SER A 182 5.42 -10.26 6.80
N ALA A 183 4.93 -10.67 5.64
CA ALA A 183 4.17 -9.76 4.77
C ALA A 183 2.97 -9.14 5.52
N LEU A 184 2.30 -9.88 6.39
CA LEU A 184 1.21 -9.35 7.20
C LEU A 184 1.67 -8.24 8.14
N TYR A 185 2.77 -8.48 8.88
CA TYR A 185 3.27 -7.51 9.85
C TYR A 185 3.75 -6.24 9.15
N ASP A 186 4.59 -6.40 8.11
CA ASP A 186 5.19 -5.27 7.41
C ASP A 186 4.13 -4.46 6.63
N THR A 187 3.09 -5.12 6.05
CA THR A 187 1.94 -4.42 5.47
C THR A 187 1.19 -3.57 6.50
N LEU A 188 0.94 -4.09 7.71
CA LEU A 188 0.26 -3.34 8.76
C LEU A 188 1.08 -2.13 9.22
N ARG A 189 2.39 -2.32 9.44
CA ARG A 189 3.30 -1.21 9.80
C ARG A 189 3.39 -0.16 8.70
N THR A 190 3.46 -0.59 7.44
CA THR A 190 3.45 0.30 6.27
C THR A 190 2.13 1.06 6.14
N ALA A 191 0.99 0.41 6.43
CA ALA A 191 -0.32 1.06 6.41
C ALA A 191 -0.45 2.12 7.50
N GLU A 192 -0.01 1.82 8.73
CA GLU A 192 0.02 2.80 9.82
C GLU A 192 0.93 3.99 9.48
N LEU A 193 2.11 3.72 8.92
CA LEU A 193 3.05 4.76 8.50
C LEU A 193 2.45 5.65 7.40
N PHE A 194 1.82 5.06 6.39
CA PHE A 194 1.15 5.81 5.33
C PHE A 194 0.01 6.66 5.88
N CYS A 195 -0.85 6.10 6.73
CA CYS A 195 -1.92 6.84 7.40
C CYS A 195 -1.35 7.98 8.24
N PHE A 196 -0.29 7.74 9.01
CA PHE A 196 0.37 8.77 9.81
C PHE A 196 0.85 9.94 8.95
N ILE A 197 1.58 9.67 7.86
CA ILE A 197 2.13 10.71 6.98
C ILE A 197 1.00 11.51 6.32
N VAL A 198 -0.02 10.85 5.78
CA VAL A 198 -1.16 11.49 5.12
C VAL A 198 -1.95 12.36 6.11
N ASN A 199 -2.19 11.85 7.31
CA ASN A 199 -2.93 12.56 8.36
C ASN A 199 -2.11 13.73 8.92
N ARG A 200 -0.79 13.54 9.07
CA ARG A 200 0.12 14.63 9.48
C ARG A 200 0.13 15.76 8.46
N TRP A 201 0.17 15.45 7.16
CA TRP A 201 0.09 16.45 6.10
C TRP A 201 -1.23 17.24 6.16
N LYS A 202 -2.35 16.55 6.38
CA LYS A 202 -3.66 17.18 6.60
C LYS A 202 -3.63 18.12 7.82
N GLN A 203 -3.10 17.65 8.95
CA GLN A 203 -3.00 18.40 10.20
C GLN A 203 -2.21 19.71 10.04
N LEU A 204 -1.22 19.70 9.16
CA LEU A 204 -0.40 20.88 8.81
C LEU A 204 -1.07 21.79 7.77
N GLY A 205 -2.33 21.55 7.38
CA GLY A 205 -3.05 22.32 6.38
C GLY A 205 -2.69 22.01 4.93
N GLY A 206 -1.95 20.92 4.69
CA GLY A 206 -1.52 20.53 3.34
C GLY A 206 -2.63 19.90 2.49
N TRP A 207 -3.79 19.56 3.07
CA TRP A 207 -4.95 19.08 2.33
C TRP A 207 -6.25 19.19 3.15
N PRO A 208 -7.38 19.60 2.53
CA PRO A 208 -7.45 20.17 1.17
C PRO A 208 -6.69 21.49 1.11
N LEU A 209 -6.10 21.77 -0.05
CA LEU A 209 -5.46 23.07 -0.26
C LEU A 209 -6.53 24.17 -0.26
N VAL A 210 -6.40 25.14 0.62
CA VAL A 210 -7.24 26.33 0.60
C VAL A 210 -6.77 27.18 -0.58
N ALA A 211 -7.68 27.49 -1.52
CA ALA A 211 -7.35 28.43 -2.58
C ALA A 211 -6.93 29.76 -1.93
N GLU A 212 -5.74 30.27 -2.26
CA GLU A 212 -5.36 31.60 -1.85
C GLU A 212 -6.41 32.59 -2.37
N GLN A 213 -7.08 33.30 -1.43
CA GLN A 213 -7.93 34.40 -1.84
C GLN A 213 -7.03 35.43 -2.50
N PRO A 214 -7.38 35.94 -3.71
CA PRO A 214 -6.61 36.98 -4.34
C PRO A 214 -6.52 38.16 -3.34
N GLN A 215 -5.29 38.53 -2.98
CA GLN A 215 -5.06 39.69 -2.14
C GLN A 215 -5.63 40.88 -2.88
N THR A 216 -6.70 41.45 -2.37
CA THR A 216 -7.21 42.76 -2.79
C THR A 216 -6.05 43.78 -2.62
N PRO A 217 -5.64 44.49 -3.66
CA PRO A 217 -4.61 45.53 -3.50
C PRO A 217 -5.06 46.49 -2.42
N SER A 218 -4.23 46.66 -1.38
CA SER A 218 -4.47 47.72 -0.39
C SER A 218 -4.55 49.04 -1.11
N GLU A 219 -5.73 49.69 -1.04
CA GLU A 219 -5.87 51.09 -1.48
C GLU A 219 -4.84 51.93 -0.74
N THR A 220 -3.87 52.37 -1.47
CA THR A 220 -2.92 53.41 -1.03
C THR A 220 -3.72 54.69 -0.89
N THR A 221 -4.14 55.00 0.32
CA THR A 221 -4.65 56.35 0.65
C THR A 221 -3.51 57.32 0.44
N SER A 222 -3.53 58.03 -0.69
CA SER A 222 -2.75 59.22 -0.90
C SER A 222 -3.40 60.35 -0.11
N GLU A 223 -2.87 60.65 1.06
CA GLU A 223 -3.12 61.93 1.72
C GLU A 223 -2.28 62.99 1.03
N GLN A 224 -2.97 64.01 0.54
CA GLN A 224 -2.41 65.30 0.10
C GLN A 224 -2.26 66.21 1.29
#